data_a7931823646703c56cc0b11f17a3a0cd
#
_entry.id   a7931823646703c56cc0b11f17a3a0cd
#
_cell.length_a   1.000
_cell.length_b   1.000
_cell.length_c   1.000
_cell.angle_alpha   90.00
_cell.angle_beta   90.00
_cell.angle_gamma   90.00
#
_symmetry.space_group_name_H-M   'P 1'
#
loop_
_entity.id
_entity.type
_entity.pdbx_description
1 polymer ?
#
loop_
_entity_poly.entity_id
_entity_poly.type
_entity_poly.pdbx_seq_one_letter_code
_entity_poly.pdbx_strand_id
1 'polypeptide(L)'
;MLQKVATTGIDLNSVYDQTLGRIKDQKGGRSRLGMEVLMWVSHAERPLRIDELCHALAIEMEATDLDLENVPPQDTVLGSCLGLVVVDKETSTVRLIHYTVQEYLSQPDVLPGAHRVLGQTCLTYLNYDQVKGLPANTVLNPGDMSLNFLEYSSLHWGGHAKIELSDHAKSLALELLNRHGDHISTTLLLNKIQRYNLSSSTYHLFPGLHCASYFGVDDIVGALIEMQGCDINQRDHWGLTPLTWAARQGNQGVVMLLLTRGDINPDKPDNDDGTPLWWASYNGHEEVVRLLLARDDVNPDKPNSGDGTPLLWASASGYEGVVRLLLARDDINPNKPTNGDCTPLHSASGNGHEGVVRLLLARDDVNPDKPDNTGQTPLSIASSNGHEGVVRLLLARDDVNPDKPYKDGQTPLWWASFHGHEGVVRLLLTRDDVNPDKADNSGRTPLSMASFRGHEGVMRLLLARDDVNPDKPSNDGQTPL
;
A
#
# COMPACT_ATOMS: atom_id res chain seq x y z
N MET A 1 -1.81 -14.73 37.11
CA MET A 1 -2.88 -15.66 36.73
C MET A 1 -2.50 -16.46 35.46
N LEU A 2 -2.07 -15.84 34.39
CA LEU A 2 -1.67 -16.50 33.13
C LEU A 2 -0.54 -17.52 33.27
N GLN A 3 0.44 -17.33 34.17
CA GLN A 3 1.49 -18.32 34.42
C GLN A 3 1.00 -19.64 35.07
N LYS A 4 -0.18 -19.64 35.71
CA LYS A 4 -0.77 -20.86 36.27
C LYS A 4 -1.58 -21.66 35.26
N VAL A 5 -2.10 -21.04 34.21
CA VAL A 5 -2.94 -21.67 33.18
C VAL A 5 -2.11 -22.58 32.26
N ALA A 6 -0.85 -22.21 31.97
CA ALA A 6 0.07 -23.04 31.16
C ALA A 6 0.41 -24.39 31.78
N THR A 7 0.17 -24.59 33.07
CA THR A 7 0.51 -25.82 33.81
C THR A 7 -0.69 -26.72 34.14
N THR A 8 -1.95 -26.23 33.92
CA THR A 8 -3.16 -26.95 34.38
C THR A 8 -4.07 -27.47 33.27
N GLY A 9 -3.76 -27.23 31.99
CA GLY A 9 -4.58 -27.69 30.85
C GLY A 9 -5.99 -27.04 30.80
N ILE A 10 -6.19 -25.91 31.48
CA ILE A 10 -7.44 -25.16 31.43
C ILE A 10 -7.52 -24.41 30.10
N ASP A 11 -8.63 -24.55 29.40
CA ASP A 11 -8.91 -23.78 28.17
C ASP A 11 -8.92 -22.28 28.48
N LEU A 12 -8.05 -21.51 27.80
CA LEU A 12 -7.95 -20.06 27.97
C LEU A 12 -9.28 -19.35 27.70
N ASN A 13 -10.06 -19.84 26.74
CA ASN A 13 -11.37 -19.27 26.42
C ASN A 13 -12.30 -19.35 27.61
N SER A 14 -12.32 -20.47 28.34
CA SER A 14 -13.14 -20.61 29.54
C SER A 14 -12.77 -19.60 30.66
N VAL A 15 -11.48 -19.26 30.80
CA VAL A 15 -11.02 -18.23 31.74
C VAL A 15 -11.50 -16.85 31.35
N TYR A 16 -11.47 -16.56 30.04
CA TYR A 16 -11.94 -15.28 29.51
C TYR A 16 -13.46 -15.16 29.60
N ASP A 17 -14.21 -16.24 29.31
CA ASP A 17 -15.67 -16.31 29.53
C ASP A 17 -16.04 -15.97 30.98
N GLN A 18 -15.37 -16.57 31.96
CA GLN A 18 -15.59 -16.27 33.37
C GLN A 18 -15.27 -14.82 33.73
N THR A 19 -14.18 -14.25 33.13
CA THR A 19 -13.84 -12.86 33.41
C THR A 19 -14.84 -11.90 32.77
N LEU A 20 -15.26 -12.16 31.54
CA LEU A 20 -16.33 -11.40 30.88
C LEU A 20 -17.68 -11.52 31.65
N GLY A 21 -18.00 -12.71 32.13
CA GLY A 21 -19.16 -12.90 33.03
C GLY A 21 -19.11 -11.97 34.24
N ARG A 22 -17.94 -11.92 34.92
CA ARG A 22 -17.74 -11.01 36.06
C ARG A 22 -17.83 -9.53 35.68
N ILE A 23 -17.38 -9.14 34.47
CA ILE A 23 -17.53 -7.77 33.96
C ILE A 23 -19.03 -7.49 33.73
N LYS A 24 -19.75 -8.41 33.10
CA LYS A 24 -21.19 -8.29 32.85
C LYS A 24 -22.03 -8.22 34.14
N ASP A 25 -21.58 -8.84 35.22
CA ASP A 25 -22.26 -8.86 36.51
C ASP A 25 -21.98 -7.63 37.41
N GLN A 26 -21.12 -6.69 36.96
CA GLN A 26 -20.85 -5.46 37.70
C GLN A 26 -22.10 -4.57 37.80
N LYS A 27 -22.23 -3.83 38.92
CA LYS A 27 -23.36 -2.93 39.19
C LYS A 27 -23.03 -1.47 38.78
N GLY A 28 -24.09 -0.64 38.70
CA GLY A 28 -23.92 0.82 38.58
C GLY A 28 -23.31 1.30 37.30
N GLY A 29 -23.67 0.71 36.17
CA GLY A 29 -23.17 1.13 34.84
C GLY A 29 -21.76 0.61 34.50
N ARG A 30 -21.02 0.05 35.46
CA ARG A 30 -19.66 -0.49 35.21
C ARG A 30 -19.64 -1.68 34.27
N SER A 31 -20.71 -2.48 34.23
CA SER A 31 -20.85 -3.58 33.28
C SER A 31 -20.83 -3.07 31.85
N ARG A 32 -21.70 -2.10 31.54
CA ARG A 32 -21.77 -1.46 30.23
C ARG A 32 -20.44 -0.83 29.85
N LEU A 33 -19.88 0.00 30.74
CA LEU A 33 -18.61 0.67 30.55
C LEU A 33 -17.47 -0.33 30.25
N GLY A 34 -17.36 -1.42 31.04
CA GLY A 34 -16.31 -2.42 30.83
C GLY A 34 -16.42 -3.13 29.48
N MET A 35 -17.65 -3.46 29.05
CA MET A 35 -17.87 -4.08 27.73
C MET A 35 -17.56 -3.11 26.58
N GLU A 36 -17.95 -1.84 26.70
CA GLU A 36 -17.62 -0.80 25.70
C GLU A 36 -16.13 -0.56 25.60
N VAL A 37 -15.41 -0.50 26.73
CA VAL A 37 -13.93 -0.38 26.74
C VAL A 37 -13.29 -1.56 26.02
N LEU A 38 -13.71 -2.80 26.33
CA LEU A 38 -13.18 -3.99 25.67
C LEU A 38 -13.45 -3.96 24.16
N MET A 39 -14.64 -3.51 23.74
CA MET A 39 -15.02 -3.35 22.34
C MET A 39 -14.09 -2.35 21.62
N TRP A 40 -13.86 -1.18 22.21
CA TRP A 40 -12.96 -0.18 21.66
C TRP A 40 -11.51 -0.69 21.57
N VAL A 41 -10.97 -1.25 22.65
CA VAL A 41 -9.57 -1.67 22.71
C VAL A 41 -9.29 -2.85 21.78
N SER A 42 -10.30 -3.71 21.52
CA SER A 42 -10.13 -4.89 20.65
C SER A 42 -10.42 -4.64 19.16
N HIS A 43 -11.24 -3.64 18.80
CA HIS A 43 -11.69 -3.44 17.42
C HIS A 43 -11.28 -2.08 16.83
N ALA A 44 -10.58 -1.22 17.59
CA ALA A 44 -10.09 0.03 17.05
C ALA A 44 -8.98 -0.23 16.00
N GLU A 45 -8.97 0.58 14.95
CA GLU A 45 -7.99 0.51 13.84
C GLU A 45 -6.54 0.82 14.27
N ARG A 46 -6.38 1.51 15.38
CA ARG A 46 -5.12 1.73 16.09
C ARG A 46 -5.34 1.77 17.59
N PRO A 47 -4.31 1.53 18.42
CA PRO A 47 -4.43 1.77 19.86
C PRO A 47 -4.83 3.22 20.13
N LEU A 48 -5.89 3.39 20.95
CA LEU A 48 -6.35 4.70 21.39
C LEU A 48 -5.53 5.19 22.55
N ARG A 49 -5.31 6.51 22.64
CA ARG A 49 -4.85 7.11 23.89
C ARG A 49 -5.99 7.04 24.91
N ILE A 50 -5.64 7.07 26.18
CA ILE A 50 -6.64 6.95 27.25
C ILE A 50 -7.66 8.10 27.23
N ASP A 51 -7.21 9.31 26.88
CA ASP A 51 -8.07 10.48 26.72
C ASP A 51 -9.02 10.34 25.50
N GLU A 52 -8.53 9.82 24.36
CA GLU A 52 -9.36 9.52 23.18
C GLU A 52 -10.47 8.50 23.55
N LEU A 53 -10.09 7.44 24.26
CA LEU A 53 -11.04 6.41 24.70
C LEU A 53 -12.11 6.98 25.66
N CYS A 54 -11.70 7.77 26.67
CA CYS A 54 -12.63 8.40 27.59
C CYS A 54 -13.68 9.29 26.86
N HIS A 55 -13.23 10.05 25.85
CA HIS A 55 -14.15 10.85 25.02
C HIS A 55 -15.07 9.99 24.17
N ALA A 56 -14.54 8.94 23.53
CA ALA A 56 -15.37 8.03 22.75
C ALA A 56 -16.49 7.39 23.58
N LEU A 57 -16.21 7.08 24.85
CA LEU A 57 -17.17 6.51 25.81
C LEU A 57 -18.22 7.49 26.33
N ALA A 58 -17.99 8.80 26.19
CA ALA A 58 -18.91 9.86 26.59
C ALA A 58 -19.88 10.29 25.47
N ILE A 59 -19.74 9.75 24.25
CA ILE A 59 -20.56 10.14 23.11
C ILE A 59 -21.96 9.55 23.24
N GLU A 60 -22.97 10.42 23.26
CA GLU A 60 -24.38 10.08 23.30
C GLU A 60 -25.00 10.25 21.90
N MET A 61 -25.70 9.22 21.43
CA MET A 61 -26.20 9.14 20.04
C MET A 61 -27.25 10.19 19.69
N GLU A 62 -27.98 10.72 20.67
CA GLU A 62 -29.06 11.70 20.48
C GLU A 62 -28.64 13.13 20.89
N ALA A 63 -27.41 13.31 21.38
CA ALA A 63 -26.89 14.61 21.76
C ALA A 63 -26.40 15.42 20.55
N THR A 64 -26.47 16.75 20.66
CA THR A 64 -25.97 17.69 19.65
C THR A 64 -24.50 18.06 19.85
N ASP A 65 -23.99 17.85 21.07
CA ASP A 65 -22.62 18.16 21.47
C ASP A 65 -22.11 17.19 22.54
N LEU A 66 -20.77 17.15 22.70
CA LEU A 66 -20.13 16.37 23.75
C LEU A 66 -20.29 17.05 25.11
N ASP A 67 -20.94 16.37 26.04
CA ASP A 67 -20.97 16.80 27.45
C ASP A 67 -19.68 16.30 28.16
N LEU A 68 -18.81 17.24 28.51
CA LEU A 68 -17.54 16.94 29.19
C LEU A 68 -17.75 16.40 30.61
N GLU A 69 -18.91 16.65 31.26
CA GLU A 69 -19.22 16.10 32.57
C GLU A 69 -19.49 14.58 32.52
N ASN A 70 -19.87 14.07 31.35
CA ASN A 70 -20.09 12.64 31.10
C ASN A 70 -18.82 11.86 30.77
N VAL A 71 -17.67 12.54 30.60
CA VAL A 71 -16.39 11.88 30.31
C VAL A 71 -15.93 11.06 31.52
N PRO A 72 -15.85 9.72 31.41
CA PRO A 72 -15.53 8.88 32.57
C PRO A 72 -14.07 9.07 32.97
N PRO A 73 -13.78 9.11 34.30
CA PRO A 73 -12.41 9.16 34.80
C PRO A 73 -11.61 7.91 34.38
N GLN A 74 -10.33 8.08 34.05
CA GLN A 74 -9.44 7.01 33.60
C GLN A 74 -9.44 5.78 34.53
N ASP A 75 -9.38 6.01 35.86
CA ASP A 75 -9.39 4.93 36.86
C ASP A 75 -10.69 4.13 36.81
N THR A 76 -11.83 4.78 36.50
CA THR A 76 -13.12 4.12 36.35
C THR A 76 -13.15 3.25 35.09
N VAL A 77 -12.60 3.75 33.96
CA VAL A 77 -12.46 3.02 32.70
C VAL A 77 -11.64 1.76 32.91
N LEU A 78 -10.41 1.90 33.45
CA LEU A 78 -9.51 0.76 33.67
C LEU A 78 -10.08 -0.23 34.72
N GLY A 79 -10.65 0.29 35.80
CA GLY A 79 -11.26 -0.53 36.86
C GLY A 79 -12.43 -1.38 36.39
N SER A 80 -13.21 -0.91 35.40
CA SER A 80 -14.35 -1.65 34.84
C SER A 80 -13.95 -2.92 34.09
N CYS A 81 -12.71 -3.01 33.60
CA CYS A 81 -12.20 -4.14 32.81
C CYS A 81 -11.54 -5.24 33.64
N LEU A 82 -11.55 -5.14 34.98
CA LEU A 82 -11.05 -6.16 35.91
C LEU A 82 -9.63 -6.64 35.61
N GLY A 83 -8.76 -5.73 35.09
CA GLY A 83 -7.36 -5.99 34.80
C GLY A 83 -7.09 -6.61 33.42
N LEU A 84 -8.07 -6.69 32.51
CA LEU A 84 -7.84 -7.10 31.13
C LEU A 84 -7.21 -5.99 30.29
N VAL A 85 -7.26 -4.74 30.75
CA VAL A 85 -6.79 -3.56 30.02
C VAL A 85 -5.75 -2.82 30.87
N VAL A 86 -4.71 -2.32 30.22
CA VAL A 86 -3.62 -1.52 30.83
C VAL A 86 -3.32 -0.30 29.97
N VAL A 87 -2.74 0.73 30.59
CA VAL A 87 -2.21 1.90 29.88
C VAL A 87 -0.70 1.77 29.77
N ASP A 88 -0.19 1.90 28.55
CA ASP A 88 1.22 2.04 28.30
C ASP A 88 1.68 3.44 28.76
N LYS A 89 2.65 3.49 29.68
CA LYS A 89 3.07 4.74 30.34
C LYS A 89 3.86 5.68 29.41
N GLU A 90 4.50 5.13 28.36
CA GLU A 90 5.32 5.93 27.43
C GLU A 90 4.44 6.61 26.37
N THR A 91 3.47 5.86 25.85
CA THR A 91 2.61 6.32 24.75
C THR A 91 1.24 6.81 25.20
N SER A 92 0.88 6.61 26.48
CA SER A 92 -0.47 6.84 27.02
C SER A 92 -1.57 6.08 26.29
N THR A 93 -1.23 5.00 25.56
CA THR A 93 -2.18 4.19 24.81
C THR A 93 -2.76 3.05 25.64
N VAL A 94 -4.02 2.75 25.40
CA VAL A 94 -4.75 1.66 26.06
C VAL A 94 -4.53 0.36 25.30
N ARG A 95 -4.18 -0.71 26.03
CA ARG A 95 -3.89 -2.03 25.44
C ARG A 95 -4.49 -3.15 26.25
N LEU A 96 -4.78 -4.26 25.60
CA LEU A 96 -5.07 -5.52 26.29
C LEU A 96 -3.79 -6.07 26.94
N ILE A 97 -3.95 -6.74 28.09
CA ILE A 97 -2.83 -7.30 28.86
C ILE A 97 -2.05 -8.40 28.10
N HIS A 98 -2.67 -9.05 27.12
CA HIS A 98 -2.08 -10.11 26.33
C HIS A 98 -2.78 -10.25 24.98
N TYR A 99 -2.04 -10.67 23.94
CA TYR A 99 -2.57 -10.85 22.59
C TYR A 99 -3.68 -11.91 22.50
N THR A 100 -3.65 -12.97 23.34
CA THR A 100 -4.71 -14.00 23.37
C THR A 100 -6.07 -13.47 23.83
N VAL A 101 -6.10 -12.36 24.59
CA VAL A 101 -7.34 -11.65 24.91
C VAL A 101 -7.88 -10.97 23.65
N GLN A 102 -7.00 -10.42 22.82
CA GLN A 102 -7.36 -9.85 21.52
C GLN A 102 -7.97 -10.91 20.60
N GLU A 103 -7.31 -12.05 20.45
CA GLU A 103 -7.81 -13.18 19.63
C GLU A 103 -9.19 -13.66 20.11
N TYR A 104 -9.38 -13.77 21.43
CA TYR A 104 -10.66 -14.17 22.01
C TYR A 104 -11.77 -13.11 21.76
N LEU A 105 -11.50 -11.83 22.02
CA LEU A 105 -12.48 -10.74 21.84
C LEU A 105 -12.82 -10.47 20.37
N SER A 106 -11.94 -10.83 19.44
CA SER A 106 -12.16 -10.68 18.00
C SER A 106 -13.06 -11.79 17.42
N GLN A 107 -13.46 -12.78 18.21
CA GLN A 107 -14.43 -13.80 17.77
C GLN A 107 -15.81 -13.17 17.54
N PRO A 108 -16.52 -13.48 16.44
CA PRO A 108 -17.77 -12.82 16.05
C PRO A 108 -18.87 -12.86 17.12
N ASP A 109 -18.91 -13.92 17.92
CA ASP A 109 -19.95 -14.14 18.92
C ASP A 109 -19.67 -13.46 20.27
N VAL A 110 -18.45 -12.95 20.49
CA VAL A 110 -18.04 -12.38 21.79
C VAL A 110 -18.46 -10.91 21.92
N LEU A 111 -18.22 -10.12 20.89
CA LEU A 111 -18.59 -8.69 20.81
C LEU A 111 -19.28 -8.40 19.47
N PRO A 112 -20.51 -8.92 19.25
CA PRO A 112 -21.21 -8.75 17.99
C PRO A 112 -21.53 -7.27 17.73
N GLY A 113 -21.41 -6.84 16.49
CA GLY A 113 -21.72 -5.47 16.09
C GLY A 113 -20.71 -4.42 16.55
N ALA A 114 -19.50 -4.81 16.91
CA ALA A 114 -18.47 -3.89 17.39
C ALA A 114 -18.19 -2.76 16.38
N HIS A 115 -17.90 -3.10 15.13
CA HIS A 115 -17.60 -2.10 14.10
C HIS A 115 -18.79 -1.17 13.82
N ARG A 116 -20.01 -1.68 13.89
CA ARG A 116 -21.23 -0.85 13.79
C ARG A 116 -21.28 0.21 14.87
N VAL A 117 -21.04 -0.17 16.15
CA VAL A 117 -21.05 0.77 17.27
C VAL A 117 -19.91 1.79 17.12
N LEU A 118 -18.69 1.32 16.86
CA LEU A 118 -17.53 2.20 16.72
C LEU A 118 -17.70 3.21 15.57
N GLY A 119 -18.15 2.74 14.40
CA GLY A 119 -18.41 3.59 13.24
C GLY A 119 -19.51 4.61 13.51
N GLN A 120 -20.61 4.19 14.16
CA GLN A 120 -21.70 5.08 14.54
C GLN A 120 -21.24 6.14 15.56
N THR A 121 -20.44 5.75 16.56
CA THR A 121 -19.87 6.69 17.54
C THR A 121 -18.99 7.73 16.86
N CYS A 122 -18.10 7.32 15.95
CA CYS A 122 -17.26 8.24 15.19
C CYS A 122 -18.11 9.25 14.39
N LEU A 123 -19.13 8.77 13.67
CA LEU A 123 -20.00 9.60 12.84
C LEU A 123 -20.86 10.53 13.67
N THR A 124 -21.38 10.09 14.82
CA THR A 124 -22.12 10.94 15.76
C THR A 124 -21.25 12.09 16.23
N TYR A 125 -20.03 11.80 16.68
CA TYR A 125 -19.09 12.84 17.12
C TYR A 125 -18.76 13.84 16.00
N LEU A 126 -18.49 13.39 14.77
CA LEU A 126 -18.23 14.27 13.63
C LEU A 126 -19.43 15.13 13.25
N ASN A 127 -20.64 14.72 13.62
CA ASN A 127 -21.87 15.48 13.41
C ASN A 127 -22.28 16.35 14.59
N TYR A 128 -21.53 16.44 15.68
CA TYR A 128 -21.79 17.39 16.76
C TYR A 128 -21.60 18.83 16.29
N ASP A 129 -22.45 19.76 16.77
CA ASP A 129 -22.45 21.14 16.33
C ASP A 129 -21.11 21.86 16.59
N GLN A 130 -20.45 21.55 17.70
CA GLN A 130 -19.11 22.03 18.03
C GLN A 130 -18.06 21.55 17.02
N VAL A 131 -18.19 20.37 16.42
CA VAL A 131 -17.25 19.81 15.44
C VAL A 131 -17.60 20.32 14.04
N LYS A 132 -18.88 20.33 13.67
CA LYS A 132 -19.37 20.91 12.38
C LYS A 132 -19.03 22.39 12.21
N GLY A 133 -18.98 23.12 13.31
CA GLY A 133 -18.67 24.55 13.31
C GLY A 133 -17.18 24.87 13.15
N LEU A 134 -16.30 23.86 13.19
CA LEU A 134 -14.87 24.07 13.04
C LEU A 134 -14.52 24.30 11.56
N PRO A 135 -13.86 25.42 11.22
CA PRO A 135 -13.33 25.61 9.88
C PRO A 135 -12.34 24.53 9.50
N ALA A 136 -12.33 24.11 8.23
CA ALA A 136 -11.41 23.09 7.71
C ALA A 136 -9.93 23.43 7.95
N ASN A 137 -9.56 24.70 8.06
CA ASN A 137 -8.21 25.19 8.34
C ASN A 137 -7.90 25.40 9.83
N THR A 138 -8.74 24.89 10.74
CA THR A 138 -8.51 25.01 12.18
C THR A 138 -7.20 24.36 12.56
N VAL A 139 -6.32 25.10 13.24
CA VAL A 139 -5.11 24.56 13.85
C VAL A 139 -5.49 23.92 15.17
N LEU A 140 -5.36 22.62 15.26
CA LEU A 140 -5.63 21.88 16.51
C LEU A 140 -4.51 22.16 17.51
N ASN A 141 -4.85 22.75 18.64
CA ASN A 141 -3.89 22.95 19.72
C ASN A 141 -3.78 21.64 20.56
N PRO A 142 -2.55 21.17 20.84
CA PRO A 142 -2.33 20.06 21.76
C PRO A 142 -2.76 20.48 23.16
N GLY A 143 -3.95 20.19 23.59
CA GLY A 143 -4.50 20.59 24.88
C GLY A 143 -5.96 21.04 24.83
N ASP A 144 -6.55 21.14 23.66
CA ASP A 144 -7.98 21.29 23.52
C ASP A 144 -8.67 19.95 23.81
N MET A 145 -9.00 19.75 25.08
CA MET A 145 -9.57 18.50 25.56
C MET A 145 -10.90 18.14 24.89
N SER A 146 -11.64 19.12 24.34
CA SER A 146 -12.93 18.86 23.67
C SER A 146 -12.77 18.14 22.33
N LEU A 147 -11.58 18.14 21.75
CA LEU A 147 -11.28 17.59 20.42
C LEU A 147 -10.39 16.33 20.42
N ASN A 148 -10.15 15.73 21.60
CA ASN A 148 -9.27 14.56 21.72
C ASN A 148 -9.67 13.39 20.80
N PHE A 149 -10.96 13.20 20.52
CA PHE A 149 -11.44 12.10 19.68
C PHE A 149 -11.53 12.45 18.18
N LEU A 150 -11.27 13.71 17.81
CA LEU A 150 -11.47 14.22 16.45
C LEU A 150 -10.58 13.53 15.41
N GLU A 151 -9.31 13.33 15.73
CA GLU A 151 -8.37 12.70 14.79
C GLU A 151 -8.78 11.25 14.52
N TYR A 152 -9.04 10.47 15.57
CA TYR A 152 -9.46 9.08 15.39
C TYR A 152 -10.74 8.98 14.57
N SER A 153 -11.79 9.70 14.97
CA SER A 153 -13.08 9.66 14.29
C SER A 153 -12.99 10.07 12.82
N SER A 154 -12.20 11.12 12.50
CA SER A 154 -11.99 11.60 11.13
C SER A 154 -11.30 10.58 10.22
N LEU A 155 -10.36 9.81 10.78
CA LEU A 155 -9.51 8.92 10.00
C LEU A 155 -10.03 7.48 9.90
N HIS A 156 -10.93 7.07 10.80
CA HIS A 156 -11.26 5.65 10.95
C HIS A 156 -12.76 5.32 10.86
N TRP A 157 -13.66 6.30 10.83
CA TRP A 157 -15.10 6.02 10.72
C TRP A 157 -15.44 5.16 9.50
N GLY A 158 -14.78 5.44 8.35
CA GLY A 158 -15.03 4.73 7.12
C GLY A 158 -14.53 3.29 7.13
N GLY A 159 -13.42 2.99 7.83
CA GLY A 159 -12.94 1.62 8.05
C GLY A 159 -13.96 0.77 8.80
N HIS A 160 -14.52 1.31 9.89
CA HIS A 160 -15.59 0.66 10.63
C HIS A 160 -16.88 0.51 9.80
N ALA A 161 -17.31 1.57 9.11
CA ALA A 161 -18.50 1.57 8.28
C ALA A 161 -18.42 0.58 7.10
N LYS A 162 -17.22 0.34 6.56
CA LYS A 162 -16.98 -0.67 5.52
C LYS A 162 -17.24 -2.09 6.00
N ILE A 163 -16.98 -2.38 7.28
CA ILE A 163 -17.18 -3.71 7.87
C ILE A 163 -18.64 -3.91 8.25
N GLU A 164 -19.25 -2.92 8.93
CA GLU A 164 -20.62 -2.99 9.38
C GLU A 164 -21.25 -1.60 9.48
N LEU A 165 -22.31 -1.34 8.72
CA LEU A 165 -22.99 -0.06 8.63
C LEU A 165 -24.48 -0.22 9.03
N SER A 166 -24.94 0.60 10.01
CA SER A 166 -26.36 0.71 10.32
C SER A 166 -27.04 1.81 9.48
N ASP A 167 -28.37 1.75 9.33
CA ASP A 167 -29.13 2.80 8.63
C ASP A 167 -28.93 4.18 9.26
N HIS A 168 -28.84 4.23 10.59
CA HIS A 168 -28.59 5.48 11.31
C HIS A 168 -27.16 6.00 11.02
N ALA A 169 -26.14 5.14 11.07
CA ALA A 169 -24.77 5.52 10.72
C ALA A 169 -24.66 5.95 9.24
N LYS A 170 -25.41 5.31 8.34
CA LYS A 170 -25.52 5.72 6.95
C LYS A 170 -26.07 7.14 6.80
N SER A 171 -27.11 7.47 7.54
CA SER A 171 -27.69 8.83 7.53
C SER A 171 -26.70 9.88 8.04
N LEU A 172 -25.99 9.60 9.14
CA LEU A 172 -24.94 10.47 9.69
C LEU A 172 -23.77 10.65 8.71
N ALA A 173 -23.36 9.56 8.03
CA ALA A 173 -22.30 9.65 7.04
C ALA A 173 -22.71 10.51 5.83
N LEU A 174 -23.95 10.35 5.33
CA LEU A 174 -24.46 11.18 4.24
C LEU A 174 -24.54 12.68 4.62
N GLU A 175 -24.93 12.98 5.88
CA GLU A 175 -24.93 14.35 6.42
C GLU A 175 -23.52 14.95 6.44
N LEU A 176 -22.53 14.20 6.97
CA LEU A 176 -21.13 14.59 6.99
C LEU A 176 -20.59 14.82 5.58
N LEU A 177 -20.85 13.87 4.68
CA LEU A 177 -20.27 13.87 3.32
C LEU A 177 -20.90 14.95 2.41
N ASN A 178 -22.12 15.38 2.69
CA ASN A 178 -22.74 16.50 1.97
C ASN A 178 -22.01 17.84 2.18
N ARG A 179 -21.26 17.97 3.28
CA ARG A 179 -20.46 19.16 3.61
C ARG A 179 -18.97 18.85 3.70
N HIS A 180 -18.54 17.71 3.21
CA HIS A 180 -17.21 17.17 3.48
C HIS A 180 -16.09 18.13 3.07
N GLY A 181 -16.21 18.85 1.95
CA GLY A 181 -15.19 19.78 1.48
C GLY A 181 -14.83 20.91 2.46
N ASP A 182 -15.77 21.30 3.32
CA ASP A 182 -15.60 22.38 4.30
C ASP A 182 -15.41 21.87 5.73
N HIS A 183 -15.47 20.55 5.94
CA HIS A 183 -15.39 19.94 7.27
C HIS A 183 -13.95 19.69 7.70
N ILE A 184 -13.64 19.90 8.99
CA ILE A 184 -12.28 19.69 9.56
C ILE A 184 -11.74 18.28 9.34
N SER A 185 -12.61 17.25 9.34
CA SER A 185 -12.20 15.86 9.09
C SER A 185 -11.55 15.66 7.72
N THR A 186 -11.94 16.47 6.72
CA THR A 186 -11.32 16.46 5.39
C THR A 186 -9.84 16.82 5.47
N THR A 187 -9.49 17.88 6.19
CA THR A 187 -8.11 18.31 6.38
C THR A 187 -7.29 17.23 7.09
N LEU A 188 -7.85 16.62 8.14
CA LEU A 188 -7.16 15.54 8.87
C LEU A 188 -6.93 14.32 7.98
N LEU A 189 -7.93 13.93 7.20
CA LEU A 189 -7.83 12.83 6.26
C LEU A 189 -6.79 13.12 5.16
N LEU A 190 -6.84 14.31 4.57
CA LEU A 190 -5.91 14.72 3.53
C LEU A 190 -4.47 14.80 4.04
N ASN A 191 -4.24 15.32 5.24
CA ASN A 191 -2.91 15.34 5.88
C ASN A 191 -2.34 13.93 6.10
N LYS A 192 -3.19 12.94 6.42
CA LYS A 192 -2.78 11.53 6.55
C LYS A 192 -2.44 10.90 5.19
N ILE A 193 -3.26 11.17 4.17
CA ILE A 193 -3.07 10.64 2.81
C ILE A 193 -1.80 11.23 2.18
N GLN A 194 -1.53 12.50 2.46
CA GLN A 194 -0.34 13.20 1.99
C GLN A 194 0.74 13.22 3.06
N ARG A 195 1.80 12.48 2.85
CA ARG A 195 3.01 12.54 3.69
C ARG A 195 3.79 13.85 3.55
N TYR A 196 3.32 14.85 2.79
CA TYR A 196 3.99 16.12 2.51
C TYR A 196 3.03 17.30 2.65
N ASN A 197 3.49 18.36 3.32
CA ASN A 197 2.77 19.59 3.65
C ASN A 197 2.08 20.25 2.44
N LEU A 198 0.75 20.29 2.46
CA LEU A 198 -0.02 21.14 1.56
C LEU A 198 -0.14 22.56 2.13
N SER A 199 -0.06 23.54 1.24
CA SER A 199 -0.47 24.90 1.55
C SER A 199 -1.99 24.93 1.82
N SER A 200 -2.43 25.63 2.84
CA SER A 200 -3.79 25.68 3.39
C SER A 200 -4.92 26.09 2.43
N SER A 201 -4.62 26.42 1.17
CA SER A 201 -5.60 26.92 0.20
C SER A 201 -6.30 25.85 -0.65
N THR A 202 -5.98 24.57 -0.48
CA THR A 202 -6.41 23.51 -1.38
C THR A 202 -7.43 22.51 -0.81
N TYR A 203 -7.82 22.68 0.45
CA TYR A 203 -8.69 21.72 1.17
C TYR A 203 -10.14 21.64 0.68
N HIS A 204 -10.63 22.67 -0.04
CA HIS A 204 -12.03 22.76 -0.46
C HIS A 204 -12.45 21.81 -1.60
N LEU A 205 -11.55 20.97 -2.12
CA LEU A 205 -11.80 20.15 -3.30
C LEU A 205 -11.67 18.64 -3.02
N PHE A 206 -12.15 18.17 -1.87
CA PHE A 206 -12.29 16.73 -1.60
C PHE A 206 -13.75 16.38 -1.29
N PRO A 207 -14.60 16.20 -2.32
CA PRO A 207 -16.02 15.94 -2.16
C PRO A 207 -16.32 14.65 -1.43
N GLY A 208 -17.53 14.55 -0.86
CA GLY A 208 -17.94 13.39 -0.09
C GLY A 208 -17.89 12.05 -0.85
N LEU A 209 -18.19 12.06 -2.17
CA LEU A 209 -18.08 10.87 -3.00
C LEU A 209 -16.64 10.35 -3.10
N HIS A 210 -15.64 11.25 -3.16
CA HIS A 210 -14.22 10.85 -3.13
C HIS A 210 -13.85 10.22 -1.79
N CYS A 211 -14.31 10.80 -0.69
CA CYS A 211 -14.10 10.27 0.65
C CYS A 211 -14.72 8.88 0.83
N ALA A 212 -15.98 8.70 0.43
CA ALA A 212 -16.65 7.40 0.48
C ALA A 212 -15.96 6.35 -0.40
N SER A 213 -15.48 6.76 -1.58
CA SER A 213 -14.73 5.90 -2.52
C SER A 213 -13.36 5.52 -1.97
N TYR A 214 -12.67 6.44 -1.29
CA TYR A 214 -11.41 6.18 -0.59
C TYR A 214 -11.58 5.13 0.51
N PHE A 215 -12.61 5.27 1.36
CA PHE A 215 -12.85 4.30 2.42
C PHE A 215 -13.44 2.97 1.90
N GLY A 216 -14.11 2.97 0.75
CA GLY A 216 -14.69 1.78 0.16
C GLY A 216 -16.00 1.37 0.83
N VAL A 217 -16.86 2.34 1.18
CA VAL A 217 -18.17 2.09 1.81
C VAL A 217 -19.25 2.04 0.72
N ASP A 218 -19.52 0.85 0.19
CA ASP A 218 -20.36 0.61 -0.98
C ASP A 218 -21.77 1.20 -0.82
N ASP A 219 -22.42 0.99 0.34
CA ASP A 219 -23.76 1.49 0.63
C ASP A 219 -23.88 3.01 0.62
N ILE A 220 -22.81 3.70 1.03
CA ILE A 220 -22.74 5.16 1.02
C ILE A 220 -22.49 5.67 -0.38
N VAL A 221 -21.55 5.06 -1.11
CA VAL A 221 -21.31 5.40 -2.51
C VAL A 221 -22.57 5.20 -3.33
N GLY A 222 -23.29 4.06 -3.16
CA GLY A 222 -24.55 3.78 -3.81
C GLY A 222 -25.59 4.89 -3.55
N ALA A 223 -25.73 5.34 -2.30
CA ALA A 223 -26.66 6.42 -1.97
C ALA A 223 -26.23 7.78 -2.58
N LEU A 224 -24.94 8.11 -2.58
CA LEU A 224 -24.43 9.36 -3.13
C LEU A 224 -24.59 9.47 -4.65
N ILE A 225 -24.37 8.39 -5.39
CA ILE A 225 -24.50 8.38 -6.86
C ILE A 225 -25.96 8.49 -7.32
N GLU A 226 -26.94 8.14 -6.47
CA GLU A 226 -28.36 8.32 -6.74
C GLU A 226 -28.87 9.75 -6.42
N MET A 227 -28.07 10.57 -5.77
CA MET A 227 -28.42 11.96 -5.46
C MET A 227 -28.48 12.78 -6.74
N GLN A 228 -29.51 13.67 -6.82
CA GLN A 228 -29.67 14.57 -7.96
C GLN A 228 -28.48 15.55 -8.08
N GLY A 229 -27.89 15.62 -9.26
CA GLY A 229 -26.74 16.50 -9.53
C GLY A 229 -25.37 15.95 -9.14
N CYS A 230 -25.29 14.67 -8.75
CA CYS A 230 -24.00 14.02 -8.48
C CYS A 230 -23.19 13.87 -9.78
N ASP A 231 -22.02 14.50 -9.87
CA ASP A 231 -21.03 14.26 -10.94
C ASP A 231 -20.08 13.17 -10.52
N ILE A 232 -20.31 11.95 -11.03
CA ILE A 232 -19.49 10.76 -10.74
C ILE A 232 -18.07 10.85 -11.32
N ASN A 233 -17.84 11.79 -12.24
CA ASN A 233 -16.53 12.08 -12.84
C ASN A 233 -15.88 13.33 -12.28
N GLN A 234 -16.41 13.91 -11.20
CA GLN A 234 -15.81 15.08 -10.58
C GLN A 234 -14.36 14.81 -10.21
N ARG A 235 -13.49 15.79 -10.45
CA ARG A 235 -12.07 15.72 -10.08
C ARG A 235 -11.83 16.46 -8.78
N ASP A 236 -11.02 15.88 -7.90
CA ASP A 236 -10.50 16.58 -6.74
C ASP A 236 -9.32 17.49 -7.10
N HIS A 237 -8.64 18.04 -6.09
CA HIS A 237 -7.49 18.92 -6.27
C HIS A 237 -6.33 18.28 -7.07
N TRP A 238 -6.12 16.96 -6.93
CA TRP A 238 -5.10 16.22 -7.69
C TRP A 238 -5.60 15.73 -9.04
N GLY A 239 -6.83 16.06 -9.38
CA GLY A 239 -7.47 15.56 -10.58
C GLY A 239 -8.00 14.13 -10.46
N LEU A 240 -7.90 13.51 -9.28
CA LEU A 240 -8.41 12.16 -9.05
C LEU A 240 -9.94 12.18 -9.06
N THR A 241 -10.54 11.16 -9.68
CA THR A 241 -11.98 10.92 -9.64
C THR A 241 -12.35 9.96 -8.50
N PRO A 242 -13.65 9.84 -8.14
CA PRO A 242 -14.09 8.80 -7.21
C PRO A 242 -13.64 7.39 -7.62
N LEU A 243 -13.72 7.08 -8.93
CA LEU A 243 -13.25 5.81 -9.47
C LEU A 243 -11.74 5.63 -9.30
N THR A 244 -10.95 6.69 -9.49
CA THR A 244 -9.50 6.64 -9.28
C THR A 244 -9.15 6.38 -7.81
N TRP A 245 -9.87 7.01 -6.87
CA TRP A 245 -9.68 6.76 -5.43
C TRP A 245 -10.03 5.32 -5.06
N ALA A 246 -11.17 4.81 -5.54
CA ALA A 246 -11.57 3.42 -5.32
C ALA A 246 -10.54 2.44 -5.90
N ALA A 247 -10.06 2.70 -7.12
CA ALA A 247 -9.07 1.88 -7.79
C ALA A 247 -7.71 1.89 -7.07
N ARG A 248 -7.27 3.06 -6.60
CA ARG A 248 -6.03 3.23 -5.83
C ARG A 248 -6.04 2.49 -4.50
N GLN A 249 -7.21 2.38 -3.85
CA GLN A 249 -7.39 1.70 -2.57
C GLN A 249 -7.77 0.21 -2.70
N GLY A 250 -8.03 -0.27 -3.92
CA GLY A 250 -8.48 -1.65 -4.14
C GLY A 250 -9.93 -1.91 -3.71
N ASN A 251 -10.78 -0.88 -3.66
CA ASN A 251 -12.16 -0.97 -3.23
C ASN A 251 -13.06 -1.53 -4.35
N GLN A 252 -13.03 -2.86 -4.51
CA GLN A 252 -13.69 -3.60 -5.57
C GLN A 252 -15.20 -3.29 -5.67
N GLY A 253 -15.94 -3.29 -4.56
CA GLY A 253 -17.37 -3.04 -4.54
C GLY A 253 -17.71 -1.65 -5.09
N VAL A 254 -16.99 -0.60 -4.63
CA VAL A 254 -17.15 0.77 -5.15
C VAL A 254 -16.82 0.84 -6.64
N VAL A 255 -15.72 0.20 -7.08
CA VAL A 255 -15.36 0.15 -8.52
C VAL A 255 -16.50 -0.47 -9.33
N MET A 256 -17.05 -1.60 -8.89
CA MET A 256 -18.20 -2.24 -9.55
C MET A 256 -19.39 -1.30 -9.64
N LEU A 257 -19.77 -0.65 -8.53
CA LEU A 257 -20.90 0.29 -8.50
C LEU A 257 -20.70 1.45 -9.48
N LEU A 258 -19.54 2.09 -9.47
CA LEU A 258 -19.25 3.21 -10.36
C LEU A 258 -19.24 2.79 -11.83
N LEU A 259 -18.70 1.61 -12.15
CA LEU A 259 -18.64 1.10 -13.54
C LEU A 259 -20.02 0.68 -14.10
N THR A 260 -21.06 0.48 -13.27
CA THR A 260 -22.43 0.24 -13.75
C THR A 260 -23.08 1.47 -14.36
N ARG A 261 -22.57 2.66 -14.05
CA ARG A 261 -23.11 3.92 -14.57
C ARG A 261 -22.71 4.15 -16.02
N GLY A 262 -23.68 4.49 -16.85
CA GLY A 262 -23.43 4.76 -18.28
C GLY A 262 -22.69 6.08 -18.55
N ASP A 263 -22.68 7.00 -17.58
CA ASP A 263 -22.02 8.31 -17.66
C ASP A 263 -20.60 8.34 -17.05
N ILE A 264 -20.08 7.18 -16.57
CA ILE A 264 -18.71 7.05 -16.04
C ILE A 264 -17.66 7.17 -17.17
N ASN A 265 -16.59 7.90 -16.91
CA ASN A 265 -15.38 7.88 -17.74
C ASN A 265 -14.30 7.07 -17.00
N PRO A 266 -14.10 5.78 -17.36
CA PRO A 266 -13.18 4.91 -16.64
C PRO A 266 -11.71 5.23 -16.91
N ASP A 267 -11.42 6.04 -17.92
CA ASP A 267 -10.07 6.44 -18.34
C ASP A 267 -9.73 7.91 -18.03
N LYS A 268 -10.54 8.57 -17.17
CA LYS A 268 -10.31 9.98 -16.83
C LYS A 268 -9.02 10.12 -16.02
N PRO A 269 -8.01 10.84 -16.56
CA PRO A 269 -6.71 10.96 -15.90
C PRO A 269 -6.73 11.96 -14.75
N ASP A 270 -5.81 11.79 -13.80
CA ASP A 270 -5.47 12.80 -12.80
C ASP A 270 -4.52 13.88 -13.37
N ASN A 271 -3.96 14.74 -12.50
CA ASN A 271 -3.06 15.82 -12.93
C ASN A 271 -1.69 15.34 -13.40
N ASP A 272 -1.32 14.09 -13.09
CA ASP A 272 -0.10 13.42 -13.52
C ASP A 272 -0.39 12.36 -14.60
N ASP A 273 -1.52 12.48 -15.30
CA ASP A 273 -2.02 11.58 -16.33
C ASP A 273 -2.28 10.14 -15.86
N GLY A 274 -2.26 9.87 -14.56
CA GLY A 274 -2.58 8.56 -13.99
C GLY A 274 -4.07 8.22 -14.11
N THR A 275 -4.39 7.10 -14.77
CA THR A 275 -5.76 6.58 -14.89
C THR A 275 -6.14 5.69 -13.71
N PRO A 276 -7.44 5.37 -13.50
CA PRO A 276 -7.85 4.35 -12.52
C PRO A 276 -7.13 3.01 -12.70
N LEU A 277 -6.94 2.55 -13.95
CA LEU A 277 -6.19 1.34 -14.25
C LEU A 277 -4.71 1.45 -13.87
N TRP A 278 -4.10 2.61 -14.14
CA TRP A 278 -2.72 2.88 -13.76
C TRP A 278 -2.53 2.76 -12.24
N TRP A 279 -3.42 3.40 -11.46
CA TRP A 279 -3.37 3.36 -10.00
C TRP A 279 -3.61 1.97 -9.41
N ALA A 280 -4.58 1.24 -9.96
CA ALA A 280 -4.84 -0.15 -9.55
C ALA A 280 -3.64 -1.06 -9.83
N SER A 281 -2.99 -0.88 -11.00
CA SER A 281 -1.81 -1.65 -11.40
C SER A 281 -0.58 -1.31 -10.56
N TYR A 282 -0.36 -0.03 -10.27
CA TYR A 282 0.73 0.46 -9.42
C TYR A 282 0.67 -0.09 -7.98
N ASN A 283 -0.55 -0.28 -7.45
CA ASN A 283 -0.78 -0.79 -6.10
C ASN A 283 -1.06 -2.31 -6.04
N GLY A 284 -1.09 -3.01 -7.18
CA GLY A 284 -1.25 -4.47 -7.23
C GLY A 284 -2.67 -4.98 -6.99
N HIS A 285 -3.70 -4.16 -7.23
CA HIS A 285 -5.10 -4.50 -6.98
C HIS A 285 -5.69 -5.34 -8.13
N GLU A 286 -5.38 -6.63 -8.16
CA GLU A 286 -5.70 -7.55 -9.25
C GLU A 286 -7.19 -7.56 -9.63
N GLU A 287 -8.10 -7.64 -8.65
CA GLU A 287 -9.54 -7.69 -8.94
C GLU A 287 -10.07 -6.37 -9.53
N VAL A 288 -9.54 -5.24 -9.08
CA VAL A 288 -9.88 -3.93 -9.66
C VAL A 288 -9.36 -3.83 -11.10
N VAL A 289 -8.13 -4.27 -11.35
CA VAL A 289 -7.56 -4.35 -12.70
C VAL A 289 -8.45 -5.22 -13.60
N ARG A 290 -8.91 -6.38 -13.13
CA ARG A 290 -9.82 -7.27 -13.85
C ARG A 290 -11.13 -6.56 -14.25
N LEU A 291 -11.74 -5.85 -13.29
CA LEU A 291 -12.99 -5.10 -13.52
C LEU A 291 -12.81 -3.98 -14.56
N LEU A 292 -11.72 -3.23 -14.48
CA LEU A 292 -11.44 -2.16 -15.44
C LEU A 292 -11.15 -2.71 -16.84
N LEU A 293 -10.34 -3.77 -16.95
CA LEU A 293 -10.01 -4.40 -18.24
C LEU A 293 -11.19 -5.15 -18.90
N ALA A 294 -12.27 -5.42 -18.16
CA ALA A 294 -13.49 -5.98 -18.72
C ALA A 294 -14.27 -4.97 -19.59
N ARG A 295 -13.89 -3.69 -19.56
CA ARG A 295 -14.50 -2.64 -20.38
C ARG A 295 -13.65 -2.37 -21.62
N ASP A 296 -14.31 -2.23 -22.76
CA ASP A 296 -13.65 -1.93 -24.04
C ASP A 296 -13.18 -0.47 -24.16
N ASP A 297 -13.78 0.44 -23.37
CA ASP A 297 -13.43 1.87 -23.36
C ASP A 297 -12.26 2.22 -22.42
N VAL A 298 -11.60 1.23 -21.81
CA VAL A 298 -10.38 1.39 -21.00
C VAL A 298 -9.16 1.13 -21.86
N ASN A 299 -8.26 2.11 -21.94
CA ASN A 299 -6.98 1.96 -22.63
C ASN A 299 -5.91 1.35 -21.69
N PRO A 300 -5.49 0.08 -21.91
CA PRO A 300 -4.57 -0.59 -21.03
C PRO A 300 -3.12 -0.04 -21.09
N ASP A 301 -2.82 0.69 -22.16
CA ASP A 301 -1.47 1.25 -22.42
C ASP A 301 -1.35 2.75 -22.16
N LYS A 302 -2.35 3.37 -21.51
CA LYS A 302 -2.30 4.80 -21.23
C LYS A 302 -1.23 5.11 -20.20
N PRO A 303 -0.17 5.86 -20.57
CA PRO A 303 0.91 6.19 -19.66
C PRO A 303 0.52 7.35 -18.72
N ASN A 304 1.23 7.47 -17.60
CA ASN A 304 1.24 8.69 -16.81
C ASN A 304 2.20 9.75 -17.40
N SER A 305 2.32 10.92 -16.76
CA SER A 305 3.22 12.02 -17.18
C SER A 305 4.71 11.64 -17.22
N GLY A 306 5.12 10.55 -16.57
CA GLY A 306 6.45 9.96 -16.66
C GLY A 306 6.59 8.89 -17.74
N ASP A 307 5.63 8.75 -18.67
CA ASP A 307 5.50 7.73 -19.70
C ASP A 307 5.46 6.28 -19.20
N GLY A 308 5.27 6.09 -17.90
CA GLY A 308 5.11 4.76 -17.31
C GLY A 308 3.70 4.21 -17.49
N THR A 309 3.58 3.07 -18.21
CA THR A 309 2.30 2.37 -18.41
C THR A 309 1.89 1.56 -17.18
N PRO A 310 0.59 1.13 -17.06
CA PRO A 310 0.14 0.17 -16.07
C PRO A 310 1.02 -1.09 -16.01
N LEU A 311 1.36 -1.65 -17.19
CA LEU A 311 2.21 -2.84 -17.28
C LEU A 311 3.63 -2.60 -16.76
N LEU A 312 4.22 -1.44 -17.05
CA LEU A 312 5.56 -1.11 -16.59
C LEU A 312 5.63 -1.07 -15.05
N TRP A 313 4.68 -0.38 -14.42
CA TRP A 313 4.68 -0.25 -12.97
C TRP A 313 4.32 -1.55 -12.25
N ALA A 314 3.36 -2.32 -12.77
CA ALA A 314 3.08 -3.66 -12.26
C ALA A 314 4.31 -4.57 -12.36
N SER A 315 5.08 -4.45 -13.46
CA SER A 315 6.32 -5.21 -13.69
C SER A 315 7.44 -4.78 -12.74
N ALA A 316 7.59 -3.48 -12.52
CA ALA A 316 8.59 -2.92 -11.61
C ALA A 316 8.32 -3.30 -10.14
N SER A 317 7.05 -3.49 -9.78
CA SER A 317 6.61 -3.87 -8.42
C SER A 317 6.48 -5.38 -8.21
N GLY A 318 6.59 -6.19 -9.26
CA GLY A 318 6.53 -7.66 -9.16
C GLY A 318 5.10 -8.22 -9.04
N TYR A 319 4.07 -7.48 -9.44
CA TYR A 319 2.67 -7.92 -9.33
C TYR A 319 2.28 -8.89 -10.46
N GLU A 320 2.67 -10.17 -10.34
CA GLU A 320 2.46 -11.20 -11.36
C GLU A 320 1.00 -11.33 -11.80
N GLY A 321 0.03 -11.28 -10.89
CA GLY A 321 -1.39 -11.37 -11.19
C GLY A 321 -1.86 -10.24 -12.09
N VAL A 322 -1.46 -9.00 -11.77
CA VAL A 322 -1.75 -7.80 -12.58
C VAL A 322 -1.08 -7.90 -13.96
N VAL A 323 0.21 -8.25 -14.00
CA VAL A 323 0.96 -8.42 -15.26
C VAL A 323 0.27 -9.46 -16.16
N ARG A 324 -0.17 -10.59 -15.61
CA ARG A 324 -0.88 -11.63 -16.36
C ARG A 324 -2.18 -11.12 -16.95
N LEU A 325 -2.96 -10.34 -16.18
CA LEU A 325 -4.22 -9.75 -16.66
C LEU A 325 -3.99 -8.74 -17.79
N LEU A 326 -2.98 -7.88 -17.66
CA LEU A 326 -2.63 -6.91 -18.68
C LEU A 326 -2.14 -7.60 -19.96
N LEU A 327 -1.24 -8.58 -19.85
CA LEU A 327 -0.70 -9.33 -20.99
C LEU A 327 -1.74 -10.23 -21.69
N ALA A 328 -2.89 -10.50 -21.05
CA ALA A 328 -4.00 -11.22 -21.69
C ALA A 328 -4.78 -10.38 -22.70
N ARG A 329 -4.59 -9.06 -22.73
CA ARG A 329 -5.18 -8.17 -23.72
C ARG A 329 -4.33 -8.14 -24.98
N ASP A 330 -4.98 -8.23 -26.15
CA ASP A 330 -4.31 -8.21 -27.46
C ASP A 330 -3.81 -6.80 -27.85
N ASP A 331 -4.44 -5.75 -27.29
CA ASP A 331 -4.14 -4.34 -27.57
C ASP A 331 -3.01 -3.76 -26.68
N ILE A 332 -2.37 -4.57 -25.82
CA ILE A 332 -1.25 -4.15 -24.99
C ILE A 332 0.08 -4.17 -25.76
N ASN A 333 0.90 -3.14 -25.60
CA ASN A 333 2.28 -3.13 -26.08
C ASN A 333 3.26 -3.50 -24.94
N PRO A 334 3.76 -4.75 -24.88
CA PRO A 334 4.62 -5.18 -23.79
C PRO A 334 6.02 -4.55 -23.80
N ASN A 335 6.37 -3.86 -24.89
CA ASN A 335 7.67 -3.18 -25.06
C ASN A 335 7.56 -1.66 -24.93
N LYS A 336 6.40 -1.11 -24.52
CA LYS A 336 6.23 0.35 -24.44
C LYS A 336 7.18 0.95 -23.39
N PRO A 337 8.11 1.79 -23.82
CA PRO A 337 9.14 2.31 -22.95
C PRO A 337 8.69 3.60 -22.25
N THR A 338 9.40 3.95 -21.16
CA THR A 338 9.41 5.30 -20.59
C THR A 338 10.28 6.25 -21.43
N ASN A 339 10.34 7.54 -21.06
CA ASN A 339 11.27 8.54 -21.61
C ASN A 339 12.75 8.14 -21.47
N GLY A 340 13.07 7.22 -20.56
CA GLY A 340 14.41 6.64 -20.39
C GLY A 340 14.64 5.39 -21.22
N ASP A 341 13.74 5.03 -22.15
CA ASP A 341 13.73 3.78 -22.91
C ASP A 341 13.61 2.51 -22.03
N CYS A 342 13.29 2.64 -20.74
CA CYS A 342 13.06 1.50 -19.87
C CYS A 342 11.75 0.79 -20.23
N THR A 343 11.83 -0.51 -20.55
CA THR A 343 10.67 -1.37 -20.83
C THR A 343 10.17 -2.07 -19.55
N PRO A 344 8.95 -2.66 -19.56
CA PRO A 344 8.49 -3.51 -18.46
C PRO A 344 9.48 -4.63 -18.12
N LEU A 345 10.07 -5.28 -19.12
CA LEU A 345 11.09 -6.32 -18.91
C LEU A 345 12.36 -5.77 -18.26
N HIS A 346 12.79 -4.57 -18.64
CA HIS A 346 13.95 -3.91 -18.03
C HIS A 346 13.69 -3.67 -16.53
N SER A 347 12.54 -3.08 -16.20
CA SER A 347 12.16 -2.78 -14.82
C SER A 347 12.04 -4.04 -13.96
N ALA A 348 11.37 -5.08 -14.46
CA ALA A 348 11.26 -6.36 -13.77
C ALA A 348 12.62 -7.03 -13.55
N SER A 349 13.50 -6.95 -14.54
CA SER A 349 14.86 -7.53 -14.50
C SER A 349 15.74 -6.81 -13.49
N GLY A 350 15.66 -5.48 -13.42
CA GLY A 350 16.44 -4.68 -12.47
C GLY A 350 16.01 -4.88 -11.02
N ASN A 351 14.74 -5.21 -10.79
CA ASN A 351 14.19 -5.47 -9.46
C ASN A 351 14.17 -6.97 -9.06
N GLY A 352 14.61 -7.86 -9.95
CA GLY A 352 14.72 -9.29 -9.64
C GLY A 352 13.40 -10.08 -9.63
N HIS A 353 12.37 -9.59 -10.31
CA HIS A 353 11.03 -10.20 -10.32
C HIS A 353 10.95 -11.36 -11.33
N GLU A 354 11.48 -12.54 -10.96
CA GLU A 354 11.56 -13.72 -11.84
C GLU A 354 10.22 -14.14 -12.45
N GLY A 355 9.14 -14.13 -11.66
CA GLY A 355 7.81 -14.51 -12.12
C GLY A 355 7.29 -13.57 -13.21
N VAL A 356 7.49 -12.26 -13.04
CA VAL A 356 7.13 -11.26 -14.05
C VAL A 356 7.99 -11.39 -15.31
N VAL A 357 9.32 -11.57 -15.14
CA VAL A 357 10.23 -11.80 -16.28
C VAL A 357 9.80 -13.02 -17.08
N ARG A 358 9.41 -14.11 -16.42
CA ARG A 358 8.90 -15.32 -17.07
C ARG A 358 7.62 -15.06 -17.86
N LEU A 359 6.68 -14.30 -17.29
CA LEU A 359 5.43 -13.94 -17.98
C LEU A 359 5.68 -13.08 -19.22
N LEU A 360 6.57 -12.09 -19.13
CA LEU A 360 6.95 -11.25 -20.27
C LEU A 360 7.63 -12.04 -21.35
N LEU A 361 8.64 -12.87 -21.00
CA LEU A 361 9.37 -13.69 -21.97
C LEU A 361 8.56 -14.82 -22.60
N ALA A 362 7.37 -15.13 -22.06
CA ALA A 362 6.44 -16.09 -22.66
C ALA A 362 5.72 -15.52 -23.89
N ARG A 363 5.78 -14.20 -24.13
CA ARG A 363 5.26 -13.57 -25.34
C ARG A 363 6.33 -13.43 -26.40
N ASP A 364 6.03 -13.80 -27.63
CA ASP A 364 6.98 -13.74 -28.77
C ASP A 364 7.28 -12.31 -29.23
N ASP A 365 6.39 -11.35 -28.93
CA ASP A 365 6.54 -9.93 -29.29
C ASP A 365 7.37 -9.10 -28.31
N VAL A 366 7.81 -9.69 -27.18
CA VAL A 366 8.72 -9.04 -26.22
C VAL A 366 10.15 -9.08 -26.72
N ASN A 367 10.79 -7.90 -26.82
CA ASN A 367 12.21 -7.80 -27.16
C ASN A 367 13.07 -7.93 -25.87
N PRO A 368 13.74 -9.07 -25.65
CA PRO A 368 14.49 -9.31 -24.43
C PRO A 368 15.81 -8.52 -24.35
N ASP A 369 16.23 -7.96 -25.47
CA ASP A 369 17.53 -7.29 -25.62
C ASP A 369 17.40 -5.79 -25.87
N LYS A 370 16.19 -5.20 -25.69
CA LYS A 370 15.98 -3.78 -25.89
C LYS A 370 16.75 -2.97 -24.84
N PRO A 371 17.73 -2.14 -25.23
CA PRO A 371 18.46 -1.32 -24.27
C PRO A 371 17.63 -0.10 -23.86
N ASP A 372 17.92 0.43 -22.69
CA ASP A 372 17.48 1.76 -22.28
C ASP A 372 18.32 2.87 -22.96
N ASN A 373 18.03 4.14 -22.67
CA ASN A 373 18.72 5.30 -23.23
C ASN A 373 20.22 5.38 -22.84
N THR A 374 20.65 4.61 -21.84
CA THR A 374 22.06 4.50 -21.43
C THR A 374 22.78 3.37 -22.16
N GLY A 375 22.06 2.47 -22.80
CA GLY A 375 22.56 1.26 -23.46
C GLY A 375 22.44 0.00 -22.58
N GLN A 376 21.86 0.11 -21.39
CA GLN A 376 21.71 -1.01 -20.46
C GLN A 376 20.56 -1.93 -20.92
N THR A 377 20.85 -3.23 -21.04
CA THR A 377 19.85 -4.26 -21.38
C THR A 377 19.23 -4.87 -20.12
N PRO A 378 18.07 -5.57 -20.24
CA PRO A 378 17.53 -6.36 -19.12
C PRO A 378 18.54 -7.32 -18.50
N LEU A 379 19.40 -7.96 -19.32
CA LEU A 379 20.45 -8.84 -18.82
C LEU A 379 21.55 -8.06 -18.07
N SER A 380 21.97 -6.90 -18.58
CA SER A 380 23.03 -6.13 -17.93
C SER A 380 22.60 -5.55 -16.59
N ILE A 381 21.34 -5.06 -16.46
CA ILE A 381 20.85 -4.56 -15.17
C ILE A 381 20.64 -5.70 -14.16
N ALA A 382 20.10 -6.85 -14.58
CA ALA A 382 19.97 -8.01 -13.72
C ALA A 382 21.34 -8.51 -13.23
N SER A 383 22.35 -8.50 -14.13
CA SER A 383 23.73 -8.90 -13.79
C SER A 383 24.40 -7.94 -12.83
N SER A 384 24.18 -6.63 -13.01
CA SER A 384 24.68 -5.58 -12.10
C SER A 384 24.10 -5.69 -10.70
N ASN A 385 22.82 -6.10 -10.57
CA ASN A 385 22.10 -6.20 -9.31
C ASN A 385 22.17 -7.60 -8.66
N GLY A 386 22.80 -8.58 -9.34
CA GLY A 386 23.00 -9.93 -8.78
C GLY A 386 21.77 -10.85 -8.84
N HIS A 387 20.83 -10.60 -9.72
CA HIS A 387 19.57 -11.35 -9.82
C HIS A 387 19.75 -12.65 -10.64
N GLU A 388 20.34 -13.69 -10.03
CA GLU A 388 20.69 -14.96 -10.68
C GLU A 388 19.51 -15.64 -11.40
N GLY A 389 18.33 -15.67 -10.80
CA GLY A 389 17.14 -16.27 -11.38
C GLY A 389 16.70 -15.58 -12.67
N VAL A 390 16.72 -14.23 -12.67
CA VAL A 390 16.43 -13.43 -13.87
C VAL A 390 17.50 -13.63 -14.95
N VAL A 391 18.78 -13.59 -14.57
CA VAL A 391 19.91 -13.86 -15.50
C VAL A 391 19.74 -15.24 -16.16
N ARG A 392 19.39 -16.27 -15.39
CA ARG A 392 19.14 -17.62 -15.92
C ARG A 392 18.00 -17.64 -16.95
N LEU A 393 16.89 -16.94 -16.66
CA LEU A 393 15.74 -16.86 -17.57
C LEU A 393 16.10 -16.17 -18.88
N LEU A 394 16.85 -15.06 -18.81
CA LEU A 394 17.28 -14.33 -19.99
C LEU A 394 18.29 -15.13 -20.84
N LEU A 395 19.29 -15.78 -20.20
CA LEU A 395 20.27 -16.58 -20.89
C LEU A 395 19.70 -17.89 -21.51
N ALA A 396 18.50 -18.30 -21.09
CA ALA A 396 17.80 -19.44 -21.71
C ALA A 396 17.20 -19.09 -23.08
N ARG A 397 17.21 -17.81 -23.48
CA ARG A 397 16.74 -17.37 -24.80
C ARG A 397 17.92 -17.21 -25.76
N ASP A 398 17.75 -17.70 -26.97
CA ASP A 398 18.79 -17.62 -28.03
C ASP A 398 18.91 -16.22 -28.65
N ASP A 399 17.85 -15.40 -28.53
CA ASP A 399 17.79 -14.02 -29.05
C ASP A 399 18.37 -12.97 -28.08
N VAL A 400 18.91 -13.38 -26.94
CA VAL A 400 19.62 -12.51 -25.98
C VAL A 400 21.11 -12.54 -26.24
N ASN A 401 21.69 -11.35 -26.50
CA ASN A 401 23.13 -11.20 -26.63
C ASN A 401 23.79 -10.99 -25.25
N PRO A 402 24.51 -12.01 -24.71
CA PRO A 402 25.06 -11.95 -23.37
C PRO A 402 26.25 -10.97 -23.23
N ASP A 403 26.79 -10.54 -24.37
CA ASP A 403 27.93 -9.61 -24.46
C ASP A 403 27.54 -8.21 -24.94
N LYS A 404 26.25 -7.86 -24.98
CA LYS A 404 25.81 -6.56 -25.44
C LYS A 404 26.33 -5.46 -24.51
N PRO A 405 27.17 -4.55 -25.05
CA PRO A 405 27.84 -3.57 -24.22
C PRO A 405 26.94 -2.38 -23.88
N TYR A 406 27.15 -1.81 -22.73
CA TYR A 406 26.71 -0.47 -22.31
C TYR A 406 27.44 0.61 -23.12
N LYS A 407 27.03 1.90 -23.03
CA LYS A 407 27.64 3.02 -23.77
C LYS A 407 29.16 3.12 -23.60
N ASP A 408 29.69 2.82 -22.41
CA ASP A 408 31.09 2.85 -22.09
C ASP A 408 31.79 1.50 -22.30
N GLY A 409 31.14 0.56 -22.99
CA GLY A 409 31.72 -0.73 -23.35
C GLY A 409 31.56 -1.83 -22.31
N GLN A 410 30.98 -1.54 -21.13
CA GLN A 410 30.81 -2.56 -20.07
C GLN A 410 29.80 -3.61 -20.50
N THR A 411 30.14 -4.89 -20.31
CA THR A 411 29.26 -6.04 -20.56
C THR A 411 28.51 -6.47 -19.28
N PRO A 412 27.49 -7.33 -19.39
CA PRO A 412 26.87 -7.96 -18.21
C PRO A 412 27.88 -8.65 -17.29
N LEU A 413 28.89 -9.35 -17.86
CA LEU A 413 29.96 -9.98 -17.10
C LEU A 413 30.86 -8.97 -16.38
N TRP A 414 31.14 -7.83 -17.04
CA TRP A 414 31.91 -6.73 -16.43
C TRP A 414 31.19 -6.20 -15.18
N TRP A 415 29.88 -5.95 -15.27
CA TRP A 415 29.09 -5.45 -14.15
C TRP A 415 28.97 -6.46 -13.01
N ALA A 416 28.70 -7.73 -13.32
CA ALA A 416 28.65 -8.78 -12.34
C ALA A 416 30.01 -8.94 -11.60
N SER A 417 31.12 -8.79 -12.33
CA SER A 417 32.47 -8.87 -11.77
C SER A 417 32.80 -7.66 -10.90
N PHE A 418 32.39 -6.46 -11.31
CA PHE A 418 32.57 -5.22 -10.56
C PHE A 418 31.83 -5.24 -9.21
N HIS A 419 30.63 -5.83 -9.15
CA HIS A 419 29.82 -5.92 -7.94
C HIS A 419 30.03 -7.21 -7.14
N GLY A 420 30.83 -8.16 -7.64
CA GLY A 420 31.17 -9.39 -6.92
C GLY A 420 30.09 -10.48 -6.94
N HIS A 421 29.22 -10.47 -7.94
CA HIS A 421 28.11 -11.42 -8.03
C HIS A 421 28.56 -12.78 -8.61
N GLU A 422 29.19 -13.64 -7.76
CA GLU A 422 29.77 -14.93 -8.18
C GLU A 422 28.78 -15.84 -8.92
N GLY A 423 27.52 -15.93 -8.44
CA GLY A 423 26.50 -16.76 -9.06
C GLY A 423 26.15 -16.30 -10.48
N VAL A 424 26.05 -14.98 -10.68
CA VAL A 424 25.81 -14.39 -11.99
C VAL A 424 27.01 -14.60 -12.92
N VAL A 425 28.24 -14.37 -12.43
CA VAL A 425 29.47 -14.63 -13.18
C VAL A 425 29.53 -16.09 -13.64
N ARG A 426 29.22 -17.04 -12.75
CA ARG A 426 29.15 -18.47 -13.06
C ARG A 426 28.14 -18.76 -14.17
N LEU A 427 26.94 -18.17 -14.10
CA LEU A 427 25.89 -18.35 -15.11
C LEU A 427 26.31 -17.78 -16.47
N LEU A 428 26.86 -16.58 -16.52
CA LEU A 428 27.34 -15.97 -17.76
C LEU A 428 28.45 -16.81 -18.43
N LEU A 429 29.40 -17.32 -17.64
CA LEU A 429 30.49 -18.16 -18.12
C LEU A 429 30.06 -19.57 -18.58
N THR A 430 28.80 -19.97 -18.40
CA THR A 430 28.28 -21.23 -19.00
C THR A 430 27.97 -21.10 -20.50
N ARG A 431 27.88 -19.87 -21.00
CA ARG A 431 27.63 -19.59 -22.42
C ARG A 431 28.95 -19.47 -23.18
N ASP A 432 29.07 -20.17 -24.30
CA ASP A 432 30.28 -20.17 -25.15
C ASP A 432 30.46 -18.85 -25.93
N ASP A 433 29.37 -18.08 -26.11
CA ASP A 433 29.37 -16.79 -26.81
C ASP A 433 29.71 -15.60 -25.90
N VAL A 434 30.00 -15.81 -24.61
CA VAL A 434 30.49 -14.78 -23.69
C VAL A 434 32.00 -14.65 -23.79
N ASN A 435 32.47 -13.45 -24.08
CA ASN A 435 33.91 -13.16 -24.06
C ASN A 435 34.32 -12.69 -22.64
N PRO A 436 35.04 -13.54 -21.87
CA PRO A 436 35.40 -13.21 -20.49
C PRO A 436 36.45 -12.08 -20.38
N ASP A 437 37.13 -11.76 -21.48
CA ASP A 437 38.17 -10.71 -21.58
C ASP A 437 37.68 -9.45 -22.27
N LYS A 438 36.38 -9.30 -22.53
CA LYS A 438 35.82 -8.13 -23.18
C LYS A 438 35.97 -6.89 -22.29
N ALA A 439 36.86 -6.00 -22.69
CA ALA A 439 37.19 -4.78 -21.97
C ALA A 439 36.17 -3.66 -22.25
N ASP A 440 36.00 -2.77 -21.28
CA ASP A 440 35.30 -1.50 -21.47
C ASP A 440 36.15 -0.51 -22.34
N ASN A 441 35.61 0.67 -22.62
CA ASN A 441 36.28 1.70 -23.42
C ASN A 441 37.57 2.24 -22.77
N SER A 442 37.81 1.97 -21.50
CA SER A 442 39.06 2.28 -20.77
C SER A 442 40.05 1.12 -20.76
N GLY A 443 39.75 0.02 -21.45
CA GLY A 443 40.60 -1.18 -21.49
C GLY A 443 40.45 -2.08 -20.25
N ARG A 444 39.51 -1.80 -19.36
CA ARG A 444 39.34 -2.56 -18.11
C ARG A 444 38.50 -3.81 -18.35
N THR A 445 39.08 -4.97 -18.03
CA THR A 445 38.41 -6.28 -18.15
C THR A 445 37.57 -6.65 -16.93
N PRO A 446 36.66 -7.62 -17.03
CA PRO A 446 35.97 -8.18 -15.85
C PRO A 446 36.93 -8.58 -14.73
N LEU A 447 38.07 -9.24 -15.07
CA LEU A 447 39.07 -9.62 -14.10
C LEU A 447 39.73 -8.43 -13.41
N SER A 448 40.09 -7.38 -14.16
CA SER A 448 40.67 -6.17 -13.56
C SER A 448 39.69 -5.46 -12.59
N MET A 449 38.40 -5.51 -12.90
CA MET A 449 37.40 -4.91 -12.02
C MET A 449 37.12 -5.75 -10.76
N ALA A 450 37.11 -7.08 -10.89
CA ALA A 450 37.03 -7.97 -9.72
C ALA A 450 38.24 -7.80 -8.79
N SER A 451 39.44 -7.67 -9.35
CA SER A 451 40.68 -7.42 -8.61
C SER A 451 40.65 -6.05 -7.92
N PHE A 452 40.31 -5.01 -8.65
CA PHE A 452 40.21 -3.63 -8.11
C PHE A 452 39.24 -3.55 -6.91
N ARG A 453 38.16 -4.35 -6.93
CA ARG A 453 37.13 -4.40 -5.87
C ARG A 453 37.44 -5.45 -4.79
N GLY A 454 38.43 -6.31 -4.99
CA GLY A 454 38.78 -7.36 -4.03
C GLY A 454 37.85 -8.58 -4.02
N HIS A 455 37.17 -8.87 -5.15
CA HIS A 455 36.22 -9.97 -5.25
C HIS A 455 36.92 -11.27 -5.58
N GLU A 456 37.57 -11.91 -4.59
CA GLU A 456 38.38 -13.12 -4.78
C GLU A 456 37.60 -14.29 -5.42
N GLY A 457 36.33 -14.51 -5.07
CA GLY A 457 35.52 -15.58 -5.64
C GLY A 457 35.32 -15.41 -7.13
N VAL A 458 35.01 -14.17 -7.57
CA VAL A 458 34.91 -13.82 -9.00
C VAL A 458 36.25 -13.98 -9.72
N MET A 459 37.35 -13.52 -9.11
CA MET A 459 38.70 -13.71 -9.66
C MET A 459 39.04 -15.18 -9.90
N ARG A 460 38.75 -16.05 -8.93
CA ARG A 460 38.96 -17.51 -9.07
C ARG A 460 38.13 -18.12 -10.21
N LEU A 461 36.89 -17.67 -10.39
CA LEU A 461 36.03 -18.14 -11.48
C LEU A 461 36.56 -17.74 -12.85
N LEU A 462 37.02 -16.48 -12.99
CA LEU A 462 37.59 -15.99 -14.25
C LEU A 462 38.94 -16.65 -14.54
N LEU A 463 39.86 -16.73 -13.57
CA LEU A 463 41.17 -17.36 -13.73
C LEU A 463 41.14 -18.90 -13.95
N ALA A 464 40.01 -19.52 -13.69
CA ALA A 464 39.83 -20.95 -13.99
C ALA A 464 39.59 -21.22 -15.49
N ARG A 465 39.42 -20.19 -16.30
CA ARG A 465 39.24 -20.30 -17.75
C ARG A 465 40.54 -20.04 -18.48
N ASP A 466 40.86 -20.87 -19.48
CA ASP A 466 42.08 -20.78 -20.30
C ASP A 466 42.05 -19.59 -21.27
N ASP A 467 40.86 -19.02 -21.57
CA ASP A 467 40.66 -17.90 -22.48
C ASP A 467 40.70 -16.51 -21.78
N VAL A 468 41.02 -16.44 -20.49
CA VAL A 468 41.23 -15.20 -19.74
C VAL A 468 42.70 -14.84 -19.68
N ASN A 469 43.02 -13.61 -20.11
CA ASN A 469 44.37 -13.08 -19.99
C ASN A 469 44.57 -12.31 -18.67
N PRO A 470 45.32 -12.88 -17.69
CA PRO A 470 45.51 -12.22 -16.40
C PRO A 470 46.35 -10.96 -16.43
N ASP A 471 47.16 -10.79 -17.51
CA ASP A 471 48.08 -9.67 -17.67
C ASP A 471 47.59 -8.62 -18.67
N LYS A 472 46.30 -8.69 -19.09
CA LYS A 472 45.74 -7.74 -20.05
C LYS A 472 45.66 -6.32 -19.46
N PRO A 473 46.48 -5.36 -19.97
CA PRO A 473 46.55 -4.03 -19.39
C PRO A 473 45.32 -3.19 -19.79
N SER A 474 44.92 -2.28 -18.90
CA SER A 474 44.03 -1.16 -19.24
C SER A 474 44.73 -0.12 -20.10
N ASN A 475 43.98 0.88 -20.60
CA ASN A 475 44.56 1.98 -21.41
C ASN A 475 45.59 2.80 -20.61
N ASP A 476 45.53 2.77 -19.27
CA ASP A 476 46.50 3.42 -18.37
C ASP A 476 47.68 2.49 -18.01
N GLY A 477 47.78 1.30 -18.64
CA GLY A 477 48.83 0.33 -18.41
C GLY A 477 48.72 -0.49 -17.11
N GLN A 478 47.61 -0.42 -16.41
CA GLN A 478 47.37 -1.21 -15.18
C GLN A 478 46.93 -2.62 -15.56
N THR A 479 47.56 -3.65 -14.96
CA THR A 479 47.18 -5.05 -15.10
C THR A 479 46.19 -5.47 -13.99
N PRO A 480 45.43 -6.56 -14.21
CA PRO A 480 44.47 -7.07 -13.19
C PRO A 480 45.11 -7.55 -11.89
N LEU A 481 46.38 -8.04 -11.95
CA LEU A 481 47.10 -8.65 -10.82
C LEU A 481 48.30 -7.81 -10.41
#